data_5cfd301cb81d69ceb1195fd6487fbb03
#
_entry.id   5cfd301cb81d69ceb1195fd6487fbb03
#
_cell.length_a   1.000
_cell.length_b   1.000
_cell.length_c   1.000
_cell.angle_alpha   90.00
_cell.angle_beta   90.00
_cell.angle_gamma   90.00
#
_symmetry.space_group_name_H-M   'P 1'
#
loop_
_entity.id
_entity.type
_entity.pdbx_description
1 polymer ?
#
loop_
_entity_poly.entity_id
_entity_poly.type
_entity_poly.pdbx_seq_one_letter_code
_entity_poly.pdbx_strand_id
1 'polypeptide(L)'
;MQIIYLHGFQSSPMSKKGQQLQQYCTTVEHADVHLPDLNKPPKHVLRDISKFIESLPLDHVALVGSSLGGFYATYFVAKYACPAVLINPAMQPWQLFKDLFGIEKIPLKVTESWTLDTDQLQQLQSIANTRLNHADKILVLLQQGDEVLDYRQAQRYYSAAQPSSLILIDMDGNHAMDDFEEKLPLILEFLSAAL
;
A
#
# COMPACT_ATOMS: atom_id res chain seq x y z
N MET A 1 15.09 -5.53 10.46
CA MET A 1 14.24 -4.80 9.49
C MET A 1 13.01 -4.24 10.19
N GLN A 2 12.58 -3.02 9.84
CA GLN A 2 11.38 -2.35 10.37
C GLN A 2 10.33 -2.30 9.27
N ILE A 3 9.30 -3.12 9.32
CA ILE A 3 8.26 -3.18 8.29
C ILE A 3 7.05 -2.35 8.76
N ILE A 4 6.63 -1.39 7.93
CA ILE A 4 5.41 -0.63 8.17
C ILE A 4 4.34 -1.15 7.21
N TYR A 5 3.30 -1.79 7.75
CA TYR A 5 2.18 -2.28 6.97
C TYR A 5 1.09 -1.20 6.87
N LEU A 6 0.77 -0.82 5.63
CA LEU A 6 -0.23 0.19 5.31
C LEU A 6 -1.51 -0.50 4.81
N HIS A 7 -2.56 -0.47 5.64
CA HIS A 7 -3.83 -1.12 5.32
C HIS A 7 -4.66 -0.34 4.28
N GLY A 8 -5.64 -1.02 3.68
CA GLY A 8 -6.56 -0.45 2.68
C GLY A 8 -7.65 0.43 3.28
N PHE A 9 -8.49 1.00 2.40
CA PHE A 9 -9.67 1.78 2.76
C PHE A 9 -10.69 0.92 3.52
N GLN A 10 -11.35 1.47 4.53
CA GLN A 10 -12.30 0.77 5.42
C GLN A 10 -11.71 -0.47 6.11
N SER A 11 -10.39 -0.54 6.22
CA SER A 11 -9.67 -1.56 6.97
C SER A 11 -9.14 -0.98 8.29
N SER A 12 -8.24 -1.68 8.96
CA SER A 12 -7.70 -1.24 10.25
C SER A 12 -6.32 -1.86 10.53
N PRO A 13 -5.63 -1.44 11.61
CA PRO A 13 -4.44 -2.12 12.12
C PRO A 13 -4.66 -3.62 12.40
N MET A 14 -5.91 -4.03 12.64
CA MET A 14 -6.30 -5.44 12.88
C MET A 14 -6.65 -6.20 11.60
N SER A 15 -6.29 -5.68 10.43
CA SER A 15 -6.53 -6.36 9.15
C SER A 15 -5.87 -7.74 9.11
N LYS A 16 -6.55 -8.72 8.47
CA LYS A 16 -6.06 -10.10 8.35
C LYS A 16 -4.61 -10.14 7.83
N LYS A 17 -4.31 -9.46 6.73
CA LYS A 17 -2.95 -9.42 6.15
C LYS A 17 -1.91 -8.81 7.10
N GLY A 18 -2.25 -7.72 7.78
CA GLY A 18 -1.36 -7.11 8.76
C GLY A 18 -1.02 -8.05 9.91
N GLN A 19 -2.02 -8.75 10.43
CA GLN A 19 -1.83 -9.73 11.50
C GLN A 19 -1.04 -10.97 11.03
N GLN A 20 -1.31 -11.48 9.83
CA GLN A 20 -0.55 -12.59 9.24
C GLN A 20 0.93 -12.24 9.06
N LEU A 21 1.23 -11.04 8.50
CA LEU A 21 2.59 -10.55 8.35
C LEU A 21 3.29 -10.43 9.71
N GLN A 22 2.64 -9.82 10.70
CA GLN A 22 3.20 -9.65 12.04
C GLN A 22 3.48 -11.00 12.70
N GLN A 23 2.53 -11.94 12.64
CA GLN A 23 2.70 -13.28 13.19
C GLN A 23 3.83 -14.03 12.50
N TYR A 24 3.91 -13.98 11.17
CA TYR A 24 4.96 -14.64 10.40
C TYR A 24 6.35 -14.08 10.77
N CYS A 25 6.51 -12.76 10.82
CA CYS A 25 7.77 -12.12 11.21
C CYS A 25 8.22 -12.49 12.63
N THR A 26 7.28 -12.69 13.54
CA THR A 26 7.58 -13.16 14.91
C THR A 26 8.19 -14.57 14.91
N THR A 27 7.79 -15.44 13.97
CA THR A 27 8.30 -16.81 13.89
C THR A 27 9.68 -16.91 13.24
N VAL A 28 10.00 -16.00 12.33
CA VAL A 28 11.30 -16.00 11.60
C VAL A 28 12.34 -15.05 12.19
N GLU A 29 12.02 -14.34 13.27
CA GLU A 29 12.90 -13.49 14.11
C GLU A 29 13.69 -12.37 13.39
N HIS A 30 13.22 -11.86 12.24
CA HIS A 30 14.03 -10.93 11.44
C HIS A 30 13.41 -9.55 11.21
N ALA A 31 12.17 -9.30 11.64
CA ALA A 31 11.52 -8.02 11.39
C ALA A 31 10.50 -7.64 12.48
N ASP A 32 10.53 -6.37 12.84
CA ASP A 32 9.47 -5.73 13.63
C ASP A 32 8.41 -5.18 12.68
N VAL A 33 7.15 -5.54 12.90
CA VAL A 33 6.02 -5.11 12.05
C VAL A 33 5.17 -4.09 12.78
N HIS A 34 5.03 -2.92 12.17
CA HIS A 34 4.23 -1.81 12.67
C HIS A 34 2.94 -1.70 11.87
N LEU A 35 1.81 -1.60 12.56
CA LEU A 35 0.46 -1.58 12.01
C LEU A 35 -0.23 -0.23 12.34
N PRO A 36 0.16 0.89 11.70
CA PRO A 36 -0.45 2.18 11.99
C PRO A 36 -1.90 2.24 11.51
N ASP A 37 -2.74 3.01 12.23
CA ASP A 37 -4.10 3.31 11.78
C ASP A 37 -4.09 4.43 10.73
N LEU A 38 -4.58 4.11 9.53
CA LEU A 38 -4.69 5.03 8.40
C LEU A 38 -6.11 5.61 8.23
N ASN A 39 -7.03 5.34 9.15
CA ASN A 39 -8.41 5.85 9.12
C ASN A 39 -8.47 7.32 9.53
N LYS A 40 -7.83 8.17 8.74
CA LYS A 40 -7.74 9.63 8.94
C LYS A 40 -7.56 10.35 7.60
N PRO A 41 -7.74 11.69 7.55
CA PRO A 41 -7.53 12.46 6.34
C PRO A 41 -6.16 12.22 5.69
N PRO A 42 -6.05 12.19 4.35
CA PRO A 42 -4.82 11.85 3.63
C PRO A 42 -3.59 12.65 4.09
N LYS A 43 -3.73 13.97 4.30
CA LYS A 43 -2.63 14.80 4.82
C LYS A 43 -2.14 14.36 6.20
N HIS A 44 -3.03 13.85 7.04
CA HIS A 44 -2.65 13.33 8.36
C HIS A 44 -1.93 11.99 8.22
N VAL A 45 -2.39 11.11 7.33
CA VAL A 45 -1.69 9.86 7.01
C VAL A 45 -0.26 10.18 6.56
N LEU A 46 -0.10 11.06 5.58
CA LEU A 46 1.22 11.42 5.05
C LEU A 46 2.14 11.99 6.13
N ARG A 47 1.63 12.90 6.95
CA ARG A 47 2.40 13.50 8.04
C ARG A 47 2.83 12.48 9.07
N ASP A 48 1.90 11.64 9.53
CA ASP A 48 2.13 10.73 10.64
C ASP A 48 3.06 9.59 10.21
N ILE A 49 2.85 9.04 9.01
CA ILE A 49 3.73 7.99 8.47
C ILE A 49 5.12 8.56 8.12
N SER A 50 5.21 9.78 7.55
CA SER A 50 6.50 10.43 7.33
C SER A 50 7.30 10.57 8.64
N LYS A 51 6.67 11.10 9.69
CA LYS A 51 7.32 11.22 11.00
C LYS A 51 7.76 9.88 11.56
N PHE A 52 6.95 8.85 11.35
CA PHE A 52 7.29 7.51 11.82
C PHE A 52 8.48 6.94 11.06
N ILE A 53 8.50 7.02 9.72
CA ILE A 53 9.65 6.62 8.90
C ILE A 53 10.91 7.39 9.33
N GLU A 54 10.81 8.71 9.49
CA GLU A 54 11.93 9.58 9.87
C GLU A 54 12.44 9.34 11.30
N SER A 55 11.68 8.66 12.15
CA SER A 55 12.10 8.26 13.50
C SER A 55 12.87 6.94 13.55
N LEU A 56 12.92 6.21 12.43
CA LEU A 56 13.59 4.91 12.30
C LEU A 56 14.89 5.07 11.47
N PRO A 57 15.86 4.17 11.61
CA PRO A 57 17.00 4.10 10.69
C PRO A 57 16.49 3.76 9.29
N LEU A 58 16.61 4.69 8.34
CA LEU A 58 16.02 4.58 6.99
C LEU A 58 16.51 3.35 6.20
N ASP A 59 17.75 2.94 6.40
CA ASP A 59 18.36 1.75 5.82
C ASP A 59 17.78 0.42 6.37
N HIS A 60 16.92 0.49 7.37
CA HIS A 60 16.21 -0.65 7.94
C HIS A 60 14.69 -0.61 7.71
N VAL A 61 14.17 0.44 7.04
CA VAL A 61 12.72 0.62 6.83
C VAL A 61 12.27 -0.04 5.53
N ALA A 62 11.22 -0.84 5.62
CA ALA A 62 10.52 -1.43 4.48
C ALA A 62 9.01 -1.22 4.61
N LEU A 63 8.30 -1.21 3.49
CA LEU A 63 6.85 -0.99 3.46
C LEU A 63 6.13 -2.22 2.88
N VAL A 64 4.94 -2.50 3.42
CA VAL A 64 3.98 -3.40 2.78
C VAL A 64 2.65 -2.67 2.69
N GLY A 65 2.10 -2.48 1.50
CA GLY A 65 0.89 -1.71 1.31
C GLY A 65 -0.18 -2.44 0.53
N SER A 66 -1.41 -2.51 1.05
CA SER A 66 -2.55 -3.15 0.40
C SER A 66 -3.58 -2.11 -0.08
N SER A 67 -4.02 -2.21 -1.35
CA SER A 67 -5.04 -1.34 -1.94
C SER A 67 -4.68 0.16 -1.78
N LEU A 68 -5.47 0.96 -1.05
CA LEU A 68 -5.13 2.36 -0.71
C LEU A 68 -3.78 2.47 0.03
N GLY A 69 -3.45 1.50 0.88
CA GLY A 69 -2.14 1.43 1.52
C GLY A 69 -0.99 1.26 0.53
N GLY A 70 -1.23 0.55 -0.58
CA GLY A 70 -0.28 0.44 -1.70
C GLY A 70 -0.07 1.77 -2.42
N PHE A 71 -1.11 2.56 -2.59
CA PHE A 71 -1.01 3.92 -3.10
C PHE A 71 -0.13 4.81 -2.21
N TYR A 72 -0.34 4.78 -0.90
CA TYR A 72 0.51 5.51 0.05
C TYR A 72 1.95 4.99 0.07
N ALA A 73 2.15 3.66 0.04
CA ALA A 73 3.49 3.07 -0.01
C ALA A 73 4.27 3.57 -1.23
N THR A 74 3.63 3.65 -2.41
CA THR A 74 4.24 4.19 -3.64
C THR A 74 4.74 5.63 -3.45
N TYR A 75 3.95 6.47 -2.79
CA TYR A 75 4.37 7.84 -2.44
C TYR A 75 5.61 7.83 -1.53
N PHE A 76 5.63 6.98 -0.50
CA PHE A 76 6.75 6.93 0.44
C PHE A 76 8.02 6.33 -0.18
N VAL A 77 7.91 5.35 -1.06
CA VAL A 77 9.06 4.85 -1.85
C VAL A 77 9.68 5.97 -2.67
N ALA A 78 8.86 6.73 -3.39
CA ALA A 78 9.36 7.86 -4.19
C ALA A 78 10.03 8.94 -3.33
N LYS A 79 9.64 9.10 -2.07
CA LYS A 79 10.16 10.11 -1.15
C LYS A 79 11.41 9.64 -0.38
N TYR A 80 11.43 8.38 0.07
CA TYR A 80 12.45 7.89 1.03
C TYR A 80 13.35 6.81 0.45
N ALA A 81 13.09 6.33 -0.76
CA ALA A 81 13.84 5.24 -1.40
C ALA A 81 13.87 3.92 -0.58
N CYS A 82 12.91 3.71 0.33
CA CYS A 82 12.77 2.46 1.06
C CYS A 82 12.07 1.40 0.19
N PRO A 83 12.43 0.10 0.32
CA PRO A 83 11.79 -0.97 -0.44
C PRO A 83 10.32 -1.16 -0.03
N ALA A 84 9.50 -1.62 -0.98
CA ALA A 84 8.09 -1.88 -0.72
C ALA A 84 7.56 -3.09 -1.47
N VAL A 85 6.60 -3.79 -0.82
CA VAL A 85 5.71 -4.75 -1.49
C VAL A 85 4.30 -4.18 -1.52
N LEU A 86 3.70 -4.16 -2.72
CA LEU A 86 2.38 -3.62 -2.97
C LEU A 86 1.43 -4.74 -3.34
N ILE A 87 0.29 -4.79 -2.67
CA ILE A 87 -0.73 -5.84 -2.81
C ILE A 87 -1.96 -5.20 -3.44
N ASN A 88 -2.27 -5.58 -4.69
CA ASN A 88 -3.40 -5.02 -5.43
C ASN A 88 -3.54 -3.50 -5.20
N PRO A 89 -2.51 -2.68 -5.54
CA PRO A 89 -2.49 -1.26 -5.18
C PRO A 89 -3.54 -0.46 -5.95
N ALA A 90 -4.23 0.45 -5.26
CA ALA A 90 -5.12 1.40 -5.89
C ALA A 90 -4.32 2.45 -6.66
N MET A 91 -4.63 2.66 -7.95
CA MET A 91 -3.87 3.59 -8.80
C MET A 91 -4.45 5.01 -8.78
N GLN A 92 -5.77 5.13 -8.74
CA GLN A 92 -6.50 6.39 -8.74
C GLN A 92 -7.60 6.39 -7.67
N PRO A 93 -7.24 6.37 -6.37
CA PRO A 93 -8.23 6.21 -5.30
C PRO A 93 -9.29 7.32 -5.29
N TRP A 94 -8.95 8.53 -5.72
CA TRP A 94 -9.92 9.63 -5.85
C TRP A 94 -11.02 9.35 -6.88
N GLN A 95 -10.72 8.61 -7.96
CA GLN A 95 -11.71 8.20 -8.96
C GLN A 95 -12.44 6.95 -8.47
N LEU A 96 -11.71 5.96 -7.96
CA LEU A 96 -12.28 4.73 -7.41
C LEU A 96 -13.39 5.01 -6.39
N PHE A 97 -13.19 5.95 -5.46
CA PHE A 97 -14.20 6.28 -4.45
C PHE A 97 -15.45 6.93 -5.05
N LYS A 98 -15.29 7.74 -6.11
CA LYS A 98 -16.44 8.29 -6.84
C LYS A 98 -17.24 7.20 -7.57
N ASP A 99 -16.52 6.23 -8.16
CA ASP A 99 -17.13 5.14 -8.93
C ASP A 99 -17.85 4.14 -8.00
N LEU A 100 -17.23 3.81 -6.85
CA LEU A 100 -17.80 2.86 -5.89
C LEU A 100 -18.99 3.42 -5.08
N PHE A 101 -18.89 4.67 -4.65
CA PHE A 101 -19.86 5.25 -3.72
C PHE A 101 -20.82 6.24 -4.35
N GLY A 102 -20.49 6.77 -5.54
CA GLY A 102 -21.20 7.87 -6.16
C GLY A 102 -20.77 9.23 -5.58
N ILE A 103 -20.64 10.24 -6.45
CA ILE A 103 -20.20 11.57 -6.03
C ILE A 103 -21.21 12.24 -5.08
N GLU A 104 -22.49 11.89 -5.22
CA GLU A 104 -23.60 12.39 -4.40
C GLU A 104 -23.57 11.89 -2.95
N LYS A 105 -22.82 10.83 -2.67
CA LYS A 105 -22.62 10.29 -1.31
C LYS A 105 -21.40 10.87 -0.60
N ILE A 106 -20.65 11.76 -1.24
CA ILE A 106 -19.54 12.46 -0.63
C ILE A 106 -20.06 13.79 -0.07
N PRO A 107 -19.85 14.10 1.23
CA PRO A 107 -18.93 13.46 2.17
C PRO A 107 -19.38 12.11 2.68
N LEU A 108 -18.45 11.11 2.69
CA LEU A 108 -18.68 9.73 3.11
C LEU A 108 -18.12 9.50 4.51
N LYS A 109 -18.96 9.11 5.46
CA LYS A 109 -18.52 8.70 6.80
C LYS A 109 -17.78 7.36 6.68
N VAL A 110 -16.47 7.36 6.95
CA VAL A 110 -15.60 6.17 6.87
C VAL A 110 -15.49 5.48 8.22
N THR A 111 -15.26 6.27 9.29
CA THR A 111 -15.25 5.82 10.68
C THR A 111 -16.02 6.82 11.55
N GLU A 112 -16.09 6.55 12.86
CA GLU A 112 -16.70 7.51 13.80
C GLU A 112 -15.94 8.85 13.85
N SER A 113 -14.64 8.83 13.59
CA SER A 113 -13.75 10.00 13.68
C SER A 113 -13.32 10.57 12.33
N TRP A 114 -13.66 9.90 11.22
CA TRP A 114 -13.22 10.32 9.89
C TRP A 114 -14.33 10.29 8.85
N THR A 115 -14.51 11.42 8.19
CA THR A 115 -15.37 11.58 7.01
C THR A 115 -14.51 11.98 5.81
N LEU A 116 -14.61 11.23 4.72
CA LEU A 116 -13.95 11.52 3.45
C LEU A 116 -14.76 12.54 2.67
N ASP A 117 -14.16 13.66 2.32
CA ASP A 117 -14.78 14.75 1.56
C ASP A 117 -14.07 14.99 0.20
N THR A 118 -14.62 15.92 -0.58
CA THR A 118 -14.11 16.27 -1.91
C THR A 118 -12.68 16.84 -1.85
N ASP A 119 -12.36 17.65 -0.83
CA ASP A 119 -11.01 18.22 -0.68
C ASP A 119 -9.97 17.13 -0.42
N GLN A 120 -10.35 16.10 0.31
CA GLN A 120 -9.49 14.94 0.57
C GLN A 120 -9.29 14.08 -0.69
N LEU A 121 -10.28 13.97 -1.57
CA LEU A 121 -10.10 13.34 -2.88
C LEU A 121 -9.09 14.14 -3.75
N GLN A 122 -9.17 15.46 -3.73
CA GLN A 122 -8.18 16.32 -4.41
C GLN A 122 -6.77 16.17 -3.80
N GLN A 123 -6.67 16.01 -2.47
CA GLN A 123 -5.40 15.72 -1.81
C GLN A 123 -4.80 14.39 -2.30
N LEU A 124 -5.60 13.30 -2.37
CA LEU A 124 -5.14 12.04 -2.95
C LEU A 124 -4.63 12.21 -4.38
N GLN A 125 -5.37 12.93 -5.21
CA GLN A 125 -4.97 13.21 -6.59
C GLN A 125 -3.66 14.01 -6.67
N SER A 126 -3.46 14.99 -5.79
CA SER A 126 -2.27 15.86 -5.78
C SER A 126 -0.98 15.14 -5.38
N ILE A 127 -1.07 14.04 -4.66
CA ILE A 127 0.09 13.24 -4.22
C ILE A 127 0.37 12.04 -5.14
N ALA A 128 -0.46 11.82 -6.16
CA ALA A 128 -0.21 10.78 -7.14
C ALA A 128 1.09 11.06 -7.90
N ASN A 129 1.99 10.10 -7.89
CA ASN A 129 3.25 10.23 -8.61
C ASN A 129 3.01 10.10 -10.12
N THR A 130 3.30 11.15 -10.88
CA THR A 130 3.29 11.10 -12.35
C THR A 130 4.53 10.37 -12.89
N ARG A 131 5.61 10.39 -12.13
CA ARG A 131 6.84 9.65 -12.39
C ARG A 131 7.25 8.89 -11.12
N LEU A 132 7.47 7.59 -11.26
CA LEU A 132 7.86 6.74 -10.15
C LEU A 132 9.39 6.71 -10.03
N ASN A 133 9.92 7.31 -8.96
CA ASN A 133 11.31 7.17 -8.58
C ASN A 133 11.49 5.91 -7.74
N HIS A 134 12.68 5.27 -7.83
CA HIS A 134 13.03 4.06 -7.08
C HIS A 134 12.07 2.89 -7.31
N ALA A 135 11.54 2.75 -8.53
CA ALA A 135 10.61 1.68 -8.87
C ALA A 135 11.24 0.28 -8.80
N ASP A 136 12.55 0.18 -8.96
CA ASP A 136 13.36 -1.03 -8.76
C ASP A 136 13.33 -1.55 -7.31
N LYS A 137 12.97 -0.70 -6.35
CA LYS A 137 12.74 -1.07 -4.95
C LYS A 137 11.31 -1.52 -4.66
N ILE A 138 10.48 -1.77 -5.69
CA ILE A 138 9.08 -2.16 -5.53
C ILE A 138 8.84 -3.56 -6.13
N LEU A 139 8.25 -4.43 -5.32
CA LEU A 139 7.58 -5.64 -5.77
C LEU A 139 6.07 -5.41 -5.76
N VAL A 140 5.40 -5.65 -6.88
CA VAL A 140 3.94 -5.53 -7.01
C VAL A 140 3.35 -6.93 -7.14
N LEU A 141 2.42 -7.27 -6.26
CA LEU A 141 1.65 -8.51 -6.29
C LEU A 141 0.24 -8.18 -6.79
N LEU A 142 -0.14 -8.75 -7.92
CA LEU A 142 -1.42 -8.52 -8.59
C LEU A 142 -2.19 -9.82 -8.76
N GLN A 143 -3.50 -9.75 -8.65
CA GLN A 143 -4.39 -10.86 -8.95
C GLN A 143 -5.35 -10.48 -10.07
N GLN A 144 -5.43 -11.32 -11.12
CA GLN A 144 -6.29 -11.06 -12.28
C GLN A 144 -7.79 -11.11 -11.94
N GLY A 145 -8.13 -11.86 -10.89
CA GLY A 145 -9.50 -11.96 -10.38
C GLY A 145 -9.90 -10.85 -9.41
N ASP A 146 -9.09 -9.78 -9.27
CA ASP A 146 -9.45 -8.61 -8.44
C ASP A 146 -10.75 -7.98 -8.96
N GLU A 147 -11.81 -8.09 -8.15
CA GLU A 147 -13.16 -7.63 -8.47
C GLU A 147 -13.37 -6.13 -8.19
N VAL A 148 -12.40 -5.49 -7.55
CA VAL A 148 -12.44 -4.06 -7.18
C VAL A 148 -11.59 -3.20 -8.11
N LEU A 149 -10.40 -3.70 -8.48
CA LEU A 149 -9.41 -2.94 -9.26
C LEU A 149 -9.02 -3.68 -10.54
N ASP A 150 -8.99 -2.97 -11.66
CA ASP A 150 -8.37 -3.51 -12.87
C ASP A 150 -6.84 -3.56 -12.68
N TYR A 151 -6.32 -4.77 -12.44
CA TYR A 151 -4.89 -5.03 -12.23
C TYR A 151 -3.99 -4.48 -13.35
N ARG A 152 -4.53 -4.35 -14.59
CA ARG A 152 -3.79 -3.83 -15.76
C ARG A 152 -3.39 -2.37 -15.59
N GLN A 153 -4.10 -1.60 -14.76
CA GLN A 153 -3.72 -0.22 -14.45
C GLN A 153 -2.40 -0.19 -13.67
N ALA A 154 -2.31 -0.99 -12.62
CA ALA A 154 -1.09 -1.14 -11.83
C ALA A 154 0.03 -1.75 -12.68
N GLN A 155 -0.24 -2.82 -13.42
CA GLN A 155 0.74 -3.45 -14.31
C GLN A 155 1.35 -2.41 -15.27
N ARG A 156 0.54 -1.62 -15.97
CA ARG A 156 1.03 -0.60 -16.92
C ARG A 156 1.87 0.47 -16.24
N TYR A 157 1.44 0.95 -15.08
CA TYR A 157 2.12 2.03 -14.37
C TYR A 157 3.51 1.57 -13.86
N TYR A 158 3.59 0.44 -13.19
CA TYR A 158 4.83 -0.04 -12.59
C TYR A 158 5.81 -0.61 -13.62
N SER A 159 5.33 -1.18 -14.72
CA SER A 159 6.19 -1.64 -15.82
C SER A 159 6.73 -0.50 -16.70
N ALA A 160 6.06 0.64 -16.74
CA ALA A 160 6.52 1.80 -17.52
C ALA A 160 7.63 2.61 -16.84
N ALA A 161 7.88 2.39 -15.55
CA ALA A 161 8.96 3.04 -14.81
C ALA A 161 10.34 2.57 -15.31
N GLN A 162 11.36 3.42 -15.15
CA GLN A 162 12.75 3.09 -15.53
C GLN A 162 13.71 3.46 -14.41
N PRO A 163 14.33 2.46 -13.74
CA PRO A 163 14.08 1.01 -13.90
C PRO A 163 12.64 0.61 -13.52
N SER A 164 12.14 -0.51 -14.08
CA SER A 164 10.78 -1.01 -13.78
C SER A 164 10.73 -1.72 -12.43
N SER A 165 9.54 -1.76 -11.83
CA SER A 165 9.28 -2.60 -10.68
C SER A 165 9.25 -4.09 -11.03
N LEU A 166 9.51 -4.95 -10.05
CA LEU A 166 9.22 -6.37 -10.16
C LEU A 166 7.70 -6.56 -10.01
N ILE A 167 7.08 -7.31 -10.94
CA ILE A 167 5.63 -7.52 -10.93
C ILE A 167 5.35 -9.03 -11.00
N LEU A 168 4.59 -9.53 -10.04
CA LEU A 168 4.03 -10.88 -10.07
C LEU A 168 2.51 -10.79 -10.26
N ILE A 169 1.99 -11.60 -11.18
CA ILE A 169 0.57 -11.62 -11.51
C ILE A 169 0.08 -13.07 -11.40
N ASP A 170 -0.82 -13.31 -10.46
CA ASP A 170 -1.54 -14.56 -10.38
C ASP A 170 -2.76 -14.53 -11.30
N MET A 171 -3.05 -15.66 -11.96
CA MET A 171 -4.14 -15.76 -12.96
C MET A 171 -5.53 -15.68 -12.33
N ASP A 172 -5.65 -16.12 -11.08
CA ASP A 172 -6.88 -16.15 -10.30
C ASP A 172 -6.80 -15.15 -9.14
N GLY A 173 -7.54 -15.43 -8.06
CA GLY A 173 -7.51 -14.68 -6.81
C GLY A 173 -8.56 -13.58 -6.76
N ASN A 174 -8.41 -12.65 -5.81
CA ASN A 174 -9.38 -11.59 -5.54
C ASN A 174 -8.70 -10.36 -4.95
N HIS A 175 -9.45 -9.27 -4.75
CA HIS A 175 -8.91 -8.04 -4.15
C HIS A 175 -8.32 -8.26 -2.76
N ALA A 176 -8.91 -9.16 -1.98
CA ALA A 176 -8.44 -9.50 -0.64
C ALA A 176 -7.10 -10.25 -0.63
N MET A 177 -6.70 -10.87 -1.75
CA MET A 177 -5.53 -11.76 -1.83
C MET A 177 -5.59 -12.81 -0.72
N ASP A 178 -6.56 -13.73 -0.81
CA ASP A 178 -6.81 -14.72 0.25
C ASP A 178 -5.64 -15.68 0.48
N ASP A 179 -4.79 -15.85 -0.53
CA ASP A 179 -3.53 -16.62 -0.51
C ASP A 179 -2.32 -15.79 0.01
N PHE A 180 -2.53 -14.63 0.64
CA PHE A 180 -1.47 -13.74 1.10
C PHE A 180 -0.44 -14.43 2.00
N GLU A 181 -0.85 -15.37 2.82
CA GLU A 181 0.04 -16.11 3.72
C GLU A 181 1.10 -16.89 2.96
N GLU A 182 0.76 -17.42 1.79
CA GLU A 182 1.69 -18.15 0.91
C GLU A 182 2.74 -17.24 0.27
N LYS A 183 2.47 -15.93 0.20
CA LYS A 183 3.38 -14.92 -0.35
C LYS A 183 4.40 -14.39 0.68
N LEU A 184 4.20 -14.64 1.97
CA LEU A 184 5.03 -14.07 3.04
C LEU A 184 6.53 -14.39 2.92
N PRO A 185 6.96 -15.63 2.57
CA PRO A 185 8.38 -15.91 2.36
C PRO A 185 9.00 -15.03 1.27
N LEU A 186 8.33 -14.91 0.12
CA LEU A 186 8.77 -14.08 -1.00
C LEU A 186 8.82 -12.60 -0.61
N ILE A 187 7.81 -12.10 0.11
CA ILE A 187 7.75 -10.72 0.59
C ILE A 187 8.99 -10.39 1.43
N LEU A 188 9.31 -11.23 2.41
CA LEU A 188 10.44 -10.99 3.28
C LEU A 188 11.78 -11.13 2.56
N GLU A 189 11.91 -12.09 1.65
CA GLU A 189 13.12 -12.25 0.82
C GLU A 189 13.37 -10.99 -0.02
N PHE A 190 12.33 -10.51 -0.73
CA PHE A 190 12.45 -9.29 -1.53
C PHE A 190 12.82 -8.07 -0.68
N LEU A 191 12.11 -7.84 0.42
CA LEU A 191 12.37 -6.67 1.27
C LEU A 191 13.78 -6.70 1.87
N SER A 192 14.25 -7.88 2.28
CA SER A 192 15.61 -8.04 2.83
C SER A 192 16.69 -7.84 1.79
N ALA A 193 16.47 -8.23 0.54
CA ALA A 193 17.44 -8.06 -0.55
C ALA A 193 17.48 -6.63 -1.11
N ALA A 194 16.40 -5.84 -0.91
CA ALA A 194 16.27 -4.48 -1.45
C ALA A 194 16.62 -3.37 -0.44
N LEU A 195 16.82 -3.71 0.86
CA LEU A 195 17.35 -2.79 1.87
C LEU A 195 18.83 -2.49 1.61
#